data_fcc3f7f3853b1d1b51f42c43bcb2b41f
#
_entry.id   fcc3f7f3853b1d1b51f42c43bcb2b41f
#
_cell.length_a   1.000
_cell.length_b   1.000
_cell.length_c   1.000
_cell.angle_alpha   90.00
_cell.angle_beta   90.00
_cell.angle_gamma   90.00
#
_symmetry.space_group_name_H-M   'P 1'
#
loop_
_entity.id
_entity.type
_entity.pdbx_description
1 polymer ?
#
loop_
_entity_poly.entity_id
_entity_poly.type
_entity_poly.pdbx_seq_one_letter_code
_entity_poly.pdbx_strand_id
1 'polypeptide(L)'
;MQKKIIFLSLGVIAILAASVVYYQSSETSQVIYRTAKVERGNIIKSVSASGELNSVVTVQVGSEISGQISELFVDYNTHVKAGQVIARIDPESFQARVKQAEAELSVAKALVATRKASVVQAKANDDLKRDYERKLVLRKKGVVSVSDVDKAHANWKEAEARIKIAEAEVLHALAQVEQKMATLNIAKVNFKNTYIRSPVNGVVIGRDVDVGQTVAASLQAPVLFTIAQNLSKMQVETNIDEADIGQIREGQATKFTVDAYPVMKFNGIVTQIRKKPLTVQNVVTYTVVIAADNTEQKLLPGMTANVQVEVSNRRNVIRLPNKALRFVPPGMNSQVVSKGVGSGMGGAQRAGRLDRASRRAQAQARMKYMIKTLSLTPDQQARVREFSQHMRQRIRTLAQGGRGPGFRDAIKKLRNENSNKIMNILTPTQKTKYQAIIASRLSNPAVPGKVWILKDGKPFPVNVIIGVGDGNVTELVRGNLKEGQLVLTGIKRGNDG
;
A
#
# COMPACT_ATOMS: atom_id res chain seq x y z
N MET A 1 82.71 -52.74 -30.18
CA MET A 1 81.38 -52.92 -29.66
C MET A 1 81.15 -52.29 -28.28
N GLN A 2 82.18 -52.18 -27.43
CA GLN A 2 82.03 -51.64 -26.04
C GLN A 2 81.60 -50.15 -25.94
N LYS A 3 82.04 -49.24 -26.86
CA LYS A 3 81.66 -47.83 -26.78
C LYS A 3 80.17 -47.56 -27.04
N LYS A 4 79.49 -48.39 -27.88
CA LYS A 4 78.00 -48.23 -28.11
C LYS A 4 77.14 -48.64 -26.93
N ILE A 5 77.57 -49.59 -26.10
CA ILE A 5 76.87 -50.06 -24.94
C ILE A 5 76.90 -48.99 -23.82
N ILE A 6 78.03 -48.28 -23.65
CA ILE A 6 78.19 -47.22 -22.67
C ILE A 6 77.29 -45.99 -22.98
N PHE A 7 77.13 -45.64 -24.25
CA PHE A 7 76.23 -44.58 -24.68
C PHE A 7 74.75 -44.94 -24.48
N LEU A 8 74.40 -46.21 -24.63
CA LEU A 8 73.05 -46.70 -24.45
C LEU A 8 72.71 -46.72 -22.96
N SER A 9 73.61 -47.09 -22.07
CA SER A 9 73.40 -47.09 -20.64
C SER A 9 73.31 -45.67 -20.07
N LEU A 10 74.11 -44.73 -20.60
CA LEU A 10 74.04 -43.31 -20.19
C LEU A 10 72.66 -42.69 -20.63
N GLY A 11 72.16 -43.05 -21.78
CA GLY A 11 70.81 -42.59 -22.24
C GLY A 11 69.67 -43.10 -21.37
N VAL A 12 69.71 -44.34 -20.95
CA VAL A 12 68.67 -44.91 -20.04
C VAL A 12 68.74 -44.28 -18.65
N ILE A 13 69.90 -43.97 -18.11
CA ILE A 13 70.09 -43.29 -16.81
C ILE A 13 69.59 -41.86 -16.91
N ALA A 14 69.82 -41.14 -18.04
CA ALA A 14 69.29 -39.78 -18.24
C ALA A 14 67.78 -39.76 -18.37
N ILE A 15 67.16 -40.76 -19.00
CA ILE A 15 65.71 -40.87 -19.11
C ILE A 15 65.12 -41.21 -17.74
N LEU A 16 65.71 -42.08 -16.95
CA LEU A 16 65.30 -42.41 -15.60
C LEU A 16 65.44 -41.17 -14.63
N ALA A 17 66.53 -40.44 -14.74
CA ALA A 17 66.72 -39.20 -13.99
C ALA A 17 65.67 -38.11 -14.38
N ALA A 18 65.40 -37.95 -15.67
CA ALA A 18 64.38 -37.02 -16.16
C ALA A 18 62.97 -37.44 -15.72
N SER A 19 62.64 -38.72 -15.69
CA SER A 19 61.35 -39.21 -15.20
C SER A 19 61.20 -39.03 -13.70
N VAL A 20 62.27 -39.20 -12.93
CA VAL A 20 62.26 -38.94 -11.46
C VAL A 20 62.14 -37.44 -11.19
N VAL A 21 62.81 -36.57 -11.90
CA VAL A 21 62.66 -35.12 -11.80
C VAL A 21 61.26 -34.68 -12.26
N TYR A 22 60.68 -35.26 -13.29
CA TYR A 22 59.33 -35.00 -13.73
C TYR A 22 58.28 -35.47 -12.69
N TYR A 23 58.48 -36.60 -12.05
CA TYR A 23 57.64 -37.09 -10.96
C TYR A 23 57.78 -36.29 -9.66
N GLN A 24 58.96 -35.78 -9.35
CA GLN A 24 59.22 -34.95 -8.18
C GLN A 24 58.77 -33.49 -8.38
N SER A 25 58.73 -32.97 -9.63
CA SER A 25 58.23 -31.61 -9.93
C SER A 25 56.71 -31.52 -10.04
N SER A 26 55.96 -32.63 -9.86
CA SER A 26 54.54 -32.58 -9.62
C SER A 26 54.29 -32.14 -8.16
N GLU A 27 54.86 -30.96 -7.78
CA GLU A 27 54.48 -30.27 -6.55
C GLU A 27 52.99 -30.01 -6.59
N THR A 28 52.28 -30.70 -5.72
CA THR A 28 50.90 -30.45 -5.41
C THR A 28 50.80 -29.00 -4.97
N SER A 29 50.40 -28.12 -5.89
CA SER A 29 50.08 -26.70 -5.63
C SER A 29 49.18 -26.64 -4.39
N GLN A 30 49.74 -26.34 -3.21
CA GLN A 30 48.93 -26.21 -2.00
C GLN A 30 48.00 -25.06 -2.19
N VAL A 31 46.72 -25.38 -2.46
CA VAL A 31 45.66 -24.39 -2.62
C VAL A 31 45.47 -23.74 -1.26
N ILE A 32 45.93 -22.49 -1.13
CA ILE A 32 45.66 -21.68 0.08
C ILE A 32 44.25 -21.16 0.02
N TYR A 33 43.44 -21.54 1.02
CA TYR A 33 42.06 -21.10 1.10
C TYR A 33 41.90 -19.81 1.88
N ARG A 34 41.08 -18.88 1.39
CA ARG A 34 40.60 -17.74 2.19
C ARG A 34 39.51 -18.24 3.13
N THR A 35 39.62 -17.88 4.39
CA THR A 35 38.66 -18.25 5.42
C THR A 35 37.98 -17.02 6.02
N ALA A 36 36.78 -17.20 6.55
CA ALA A 36 36.11 -16.20 7.38
C ALA A 36 35.57 -16.87 8.64
N LYS A 37 35.50 -16.12 9.73
CA LYS A 37 34.95 -16.62 11.00
C LYS A 37 33.43 -16.63 10.97
N VAL A 38 32.84 -17.64 11.58
CA VAL A 38 31.43 -17.65 11.92
C VAL A 38 31.25 -16.78 13.16
N GLU A 39 30.42 -15.75 13.04
CA GLU A 39 30.23 -14.78 14.11
C GLU A 39 28.77 -14.76 14.56
N ARG A 40 28.55 -14.24 15.76
CA ARG A 40 27.21 -13.95 16.26
C ARG A 40 26.92 -12.46 16.14
N GLY A 41 25.71 -12.12 15.69
CA GLY A 41 25.33 -10.72 15.53
C GLY A 41 23.91 -10.55 15.00
N ASN A 42 23.55 -9.32 14.67
CA ASN A 42 22.23 -8.99 14.17
C ASN A 42 22.21 -9.08 12.64
N ILE A 43 21.08 -9.55 12.09
CA ILE A 43 20.80 -9.54 10.65
C ILE A 43 19.50 -8.75 10.45
N ILE A 44 19.59 -7.68 9.69
CA ILE A 44 18.44 -6.86 9.32
C ILE A 44 18.26 -7.03 7.80
N LYS A 45 17.16 -7.67 7.41
CA LYS A 45 16.76 -7.70 6.02
C LYS A 45 15.88 -6.49 5.73
N SER A 46 16.28 -5.66 4.79
CA SER A 46 15.51 -4.52 4.33
C SER A 46 15.15 -4.64 2.85
N VAL A 47 14.04 -4.02 2.48
CA VAL A 47 13.66 -3.74 1.10
C VAL A 47 13.94 -2.27 0.85
N SER A 48 14.69 -1.96 -0.20
CA SER A 48 15.03 -0.59 -0.58
C SER A 48 14.11 -0.16 -1.73
N ALA A 49 13.58 1.05 -1.64
CA ALA A 49 12.78 1.66 -2.68
C ALA A 49 12.93 3.18 -2.64
N SER A 50 12.68 3.86 -3.74
CA SER A 50 12.60 5.32 -3.79
C SER A 50 11.15 5.78 -3.73
N GLY A 51 10.94 6.97 -3.21
CA GLY A 51 9.63 7.57 -3.07
C GLY A 51 9.72 9.08 -2.99
N GLU A 52 8.57 9.71 -2.88
CA GLU A 52 8.43 11.16 -2.78
C GLU A 52 7.84 11.55 -1.42
N LEU A 53 8.37 12.63 -0.87
CA LEU A 53 7.83 13.23 0.36
C LEU A 53 6.64 14.12 0.03
N ASN A 54 5.55 13.89 0.76
CA ASN A 54 4.33 14.68 0.62
C ASN A 54 3.78 15.08 2.01
N SER A 55 3.03 16.18 2.08
CA SER A 55 2.24 16.48 3.27
C SER A 55 1.12 15.44 3.39
N VAL A 56 0.73 15.09 4.62
CA VAL A 56 -0.37 14.14 4.86
C VAL A 56 -1.68 14.61 4.22
N VAL A 57 -1.93 15.93 4.24
CA VAL A 57 -3.10 16.52 3.59
C VAL A 57 -2.65 17.72 2.76
N THR A 58 -2.79 17.59 1.46
CA THR A 58 -2.58 18.69 0.50
C THR A 58 -3.90 18.96 -0.20
N VAL A 59 -4.34 20.21 -0.22
CA VAL A 59 -5.59 20.64 -0.86
C VAL A 59 -5.27 21.59 -2.01
N GLN A 60 -5.77 21.27 -3.18
CA GLN A 60 -5.74 22.14 -4.34
C GLN A 60 -6.97 23.03 -4.34
N VAL A 61 -6.78 24.33 -4.35
CA VAL A 61 -7.83 25.34 -4.39
C VAL A 61 -7.93 25.88 -5.81
N GLY A 62 -9.08 25.71 -6.43
CA GLY A 62 -9.39 26.22 -7.76
C GLY A 62 -10.48 27.31 -7.74
N SER A 63 -10.90 27.76 -8.91
CA SER A 63 -12.04 28.66 -9.09
C SER A 63 -13.26 27.89 -9.58
N GLU A 64 -14.45 28.20 -9.02
CA GLU A 64 -15.74 27.71 -9.51
C GLU A 64 -16.35 28.60 -10.62
N ILE A 65 -15.81 29.82 -10.78
CA ILE A 65 -16.29 30.79 -11.75
C ILE A 65 -15.14 31.26 -12.64
N SER A 66 -15.47 31.66 -13.86
CA SER A 66 -14.52 32.28 -14.81
C SER A 66 -14.46 33.78 -14.62
N GLY A 67 -13.25 34.34 -14.72
CA GLY A 67 -13.01 35.78 -14.64
C GLY A 67 -11.54 36.10 -14.52
N GLN A 68 -11.20 37.40 -14.45
CA GLN A 68 -9.83 37.88 -14.28
C GLN A 68 -9.50 38.02 -12.78
N ILE A 69 -8.32 37.57 -12.38
CA ILE A 69 -7.83 37.78 -11.01
C ILE A 69 -7.52 39.27 -10.81
N SER A 70 -8.24 39.89 -9.90
CA SER A 70 -8.03 41.32 -9.56
C SER A 70 -6.99 41.52 -8.47
N GLU A 71 -6.98 40.64 -7.47
CA GLU A 71 -6.07 40.74 -6.31
C GLU A 71 -5.67 39.40 -5.78
N LEU A 72 -4.43 39.31 -5.27
CA LEU A 72 -3.91 38.18 -4.50
C LEU A 72 -3.57 38.68 -3.08
N PHE A 73 -4.06 37.96 -2.07
CA PHE A 73 -3.87 38.34 -0.66
C PHE A 73 -2.81 37.47 0.03
N VAL A 74 -2.31 36.44 -0.65
CA VAL A 74 -1.32 35.50 -0.13
C VAL A 74 -0.29 35.18 -1.20
N ASP A 75 0.91 34.79 -0.76
CA ASP A 75 2.00 34.35 -1.61
C ASP A 75 2.57 33.04 -1.09
N TYR A 76 3.60 32.49 -1.74
CA TYR A 76 4.30 31.31 -1.31
C TYR A 76 4.68 31.37 0.17
N ASN A 77 4.62 30.23 0.87
CA ASN A 77 4.94 30.07 2.28
C ASN A 77 4.08 30.88 3.26
N THR A 78 3.00 31.50 2.80
CA THR A 78 2.06 32.23 3.66
C THR A 78 1.19 31.26 4.44
N HIS A 79 1.09 31.48 5.75
CA HIS A 79 0.15 30.74 6.60
C HIS A 79 -1.27 31.27 6.41
N VAL A 80 -2.20 30.37 6.14
CA VAL A 80 -3.62 30.68 5.91
C VAL A 80 -4.51 29.92 6.87
N LYS A 81 -5.66 30.53 7.18
CA LYS A 81 -6.73 29.94 8.00
C LYS A 81 -7.90 29.51 7.13
N ALA A 82 -8.61 28.48 7.56
CA ALA A 82 -9.85 28.07 6.90
C ALA A 82 -10.84 29.26 6.81
N GLY A 83 -11.41 29.50 5.62
CA GLY A 83 -12.29 30.62 5.32
C GLY A 83 -11.58 31.95 4.99
N GLN A 84 -10.27 32.05 5.17
CA GLN A 84 -9.49 33.25 4.79
C GLN A 84 -9.53 33.45 3.27
N VAL A 85 -9.74 34.69 2.83
CA VAL A 85 -9.67 35.08 1.41
C VAL A 85 -8.21 35.03 0.98
N ILE A 86 -7.91 34.32 -0.10
CA ILE A 86 -6.57 34.15 -0.64
C ILE A 86 -6.40 34.84 -2.01
N ALA A 87 -7.49 34.95 -2.78
CA ALA A 87 -7.52 35.70 -4.04
C ALA A 87 -8.92 36.28 -4.31
N ARG A 88 -9.00 37.22 -5.20
CA ARG A 88 -10.24 37.83 -5.66
C ARG A 88 -10.30 37.86 -7.17
N ILE A 89 -11.37 37.37 -7.74
CA ILE A 89 -11.74 37.57 -9.14
C ILE A 89 -12.46 38.89 -9.24
N ASP A 90 -12.33 39.59 -10.37
CA ASP A 90 -13.01 40.87 -10.62
C ASP A 90 -14.53 40.74 -10.34
N PRO A 91 -15.02 41.45 -9.29
CA PRO A 91 -16.40 41.32 -8.85
C PRO A 91 -17.39 42.20 -9.62
N GLU A 92 -16.96 43.14 -10.47
CA GLU A 92 -17.82 44.18 -11.03
C GLU A 92 -19.01 43.61 -11.82
N SER A 93 -18.75 42.68 -12.72
CA SER A 93 -19.78 42.05 -13.54
C SER A 93 -20.77 41.20 -12.70
N PHE A 94 -20.27 40.52 -11.66
CA PHE A 94 -21.11 39.73 -10.74
C PHE A 94 -21.94 40.60 -9.82
N GLN A 95 -21.39 41.73 -9.36
CA GLN A 95 -22.11 42.73 -8.57
C GLN A 95 -23.22 43.39 -9.38
N ALA A 96 -22.98 43.69 -10.65
CA ALA A 96 -24.00 44.20 -11.55
C ALA A 96 -25.17 43.23 -11.72
N ARG A 97 -24.88 41.93 -11.87
CA ARG A 97 -25.91 40.87 -11.95
C ARG A 97 -26.71 40.73 -10.65
N VAL A 98 -26.09 40.89 -9.48
CA VAL A 98 -26.81 40.90 -8.20
C VAL A 98 -27.76 42.04 -8.15
N LYS A 99 -27.32 43.30 -8.48
CA LYS A 99 -28.18 44.48 -8.53
C LYS A 99 -29.34 44.35 -9.51
N GLN A 100 -29.09 43.77 -10.70
CA GLN A 100 -30.13 43.46 -11.65
C GLN A 100 -31.20 42.53 -11.11
N ALA A 101 -30.75 41.41 -10.51
CA ALA A 101 -31.67 40.41 -9.93
C ALA A 101 -32.45 40.97 -8.72
N GLU A 102 -31.86 41.88 -7.93
CA GLU A 102 -32.55 42.62 -6.85
C GLU A 102 -33.64 43.56 -7.40
N ALA A 103 -33.36 44.26 -8.48
CA ALA A 103 -34.37 45.09 -9.13
C ALA A 103 -35.53 44.25 -9.71
N GLU A 104 -35.21 43.17 -10.37
CA GLU A 104 -36.25 42.22 -10.91
C GLU A 104 -37.12 41.65 -9.80
N LEU A 105 -36.57 41.27 -8.66
CA LEU A 105 -37.32 40.81 -7.49
C LEU A 105 -38.20 41.94 -6.92
N SER A 106 -37.74 43.17 -6.90
CA SER A 106 -38.52 44.31 -6.46
C SER A 106 -39.75 44.54 -7.36
N VAL A 107 -39.56 44.47 -8.69
CA VAL A 107 -40.69 44.53 -9.67
C VAL A 107 -41.70 43.39 -9.44
N ALA A 108 -41.23 42.15 -9.24
CA ALA A 108 -42.12 41.00 -8.96
C ALA A 108 -42.92 41.23 -7.65
N LYS A 109 -42.28 41.76 -6.59
CA LYS A 109 -42.99 42.11 -5.33
C LYS A 109 -44.05 43.22 -5.52
N ALA A 110 -43.77 44.22 -6.36
CA ALA A 110 -44.71 45.28 -6.70
C ALA A 110 -45.93 44.68 -7.47
N LEU A 111 -45.70 43.73 -8.37
CA LEU A 111 -46.77 43.05 -9.08
C LEU A 111 -47.70 42.28 -8.10
N VAL A 112 -47.16 41.63 -7.09
CA VAL A 112 -47.97 40.97 -6.03
C VAL A 112 -48.85 41.99 -5.33
N ALA A 113 -48.36 43.17 -5.02
CA ALA A 113 -49.15 44.25 -4.38
C ALA A 113 -50.29 44.68 -5.27
N THR A 114 -50.01 44.87 -6.59
CA THR A 114 -51.06 45.24 -7.60
C THR A 114 -52.11 44.14 -7.69
N ARG A 115 -51.72 42.83 -7.79
CA ARG A 115 -52.67 41.70 -7.87
C ARG A 115 -53.48 41.54 -6.57
N LYS A 116 -52.91 41.81 -5.40
CA LYS A 116 -53.68 41.85 -4.13
C LYS A 116 -54.70 42.98 -4.12
N ALA A 117 -54.37 44.15 -4.68
CA ALA A 117 -55.37 45.25 -4.81
C ALA A 117 -56.51 44.84 -5.75
N SER A 118 -56.24 44.13 -6.86
CA SER A 118 -57.28 43.58 -7.75
C SER A 118 -58.20 42.61 -7.05
N VAL A 119 -57.72 41.79 -6.13
CA VAL A 119 -58.59 40.89 -5.28
C VAL A 119 -59.50 41.73 -4.37
N VAL A 120 -58.95 42.80 -3.78
CA VAL A 120 -59.78 43.69 -2.94
C VAL A 120 -60.84 44.38 -3.77
N GLN A 121 -60.53 44.84 -5.00
CA GLN A 121 -61.48 45.42 -5.92
C GLN A 121 -62.56 44.40 -6.36
N ALA A 122 -62.15 43.15 -6.67
CA ALA A 122 -63.12 42.10 -7.04
C ALA A 122 -64.07 41.75 -5.84
N LYS A 123 -63.54 41.75 -4.59
CA LYS A 123 -64.35 41.54 -3.39
C LYS A 123 -65.27 42.70 -3.02
N ALA A 124 -64.95 43.94 -3.43
CA ALA A 124 -65.86 45.08 -3.21
C ALA A 124 -67.22 44.93 -3.95
N ASN A 125 -67.28 44.08 -4.97
CA ASN A 125 -68.52 43.75 -5.71
C ASN A 125 -69.34 42.60 -5.04
N ASP A 126 -69.03 42.19 -3.80
CA ASP A 126 -69.72 41.08 -3.08
C ASP A 126 -71.17 41.39 -2.72
N ASP A 127 -71.64 42.63 -2.96
CA ASP A 127 -73.05 43.01 -2.85
C ASP A 127 -73.98 42.21 -3.73
N LEU A 128 -73.49 41.61 -4.81
CA LEU A 128 -74.25 40.73 -5.70
C LEU A 128 -74.73 39.45 -4.98
N LYS A 129 -74.00 38.91 -4.07
CA LYS A 129 -74.42 37.79 -3.22
C LYS A 129 -75.60 38.18 -2.32
N ARG A 130 -75.51 39.33 -1.69
CA ARG A 130 -76.57 39.88 -0.82
C ARG A 130 -77.84 40.20 -1.63
N ASP A 131 -77.68 40.70 -2.87
CA ASP A 131 -78.80 40.92 -3.77
C ASP A 131 -79.50 39.63 -4.18
N TYR A 132 -78.75 38.61 -4.53
CA TYR A 132 -79.27 37.27 -4.77
C TYR A 132 -80.02 36.69 -3.57
N GLU A 133 -79.44 36.73 -2.37
CA GLU A 133 -80.03 36.23 -1.12
C GLU A 133 -81.32 37.01 -0.82
N ARG A 134 -81.37 38.34 -0.98
CA ARG A 134 -82.52 39.17 -0.84
C ARG A 134 -83.61 38.81 -1.82
N LYS A 135 -83.32 38.67 -3.09
CA LYS A 135 -84.27 38.28 -4.13
C LYS A 135 -84.79 36.86 -3.91
N LEU A 136 -83.97 35.94 -3.38
CA LEU A 136 -84.43 34.60 -3.03
C LEU A 136 -85.49 34.62 -1.91
N VAL A 137 -85.33 35.48 -0.89
CA VAL A 137 -86.33 35.70 0.17
C VAL A 137 -87.58 36.36 -0.35
N LEU A 138 -87.53 37.37 -1.22
CA LEU A 138 -88.63 38.05 -1.82
C LEU A 138 -89.42 37.11 -2.76
N ARG A 139 -88.73 36.17 -3.43
CA ARG A 139 -89.37 35.12 -4.28
C ARG A 139 -90.29 34.21 -3.47
N LYS A 140 -89.79 33.77 -2.27
CA LYS A 140 -90.63 32.98 -1.35
C LYS A 140 -91.88 33.70 -0.91
N LYS A 141 -91.90 35.03 -0.92
CA LYS A 141 -93.02 35.88 -0.63
C LYS A 141 -93.88 36.24 -1.90
N GLY A 142 -93.56 35.70 -3.07
CA GLY A 142 -94.28 35.95 -4.31
C GLY A 142 -94.06 37.30 -4.96
N VAL A 143 -93.09 38.13 -4.49
CA VAL A 143 -92.90 39.52 -4.92
C VAL A 143 -91.97 39.66 -6.16
N VAL A 144 -91.13 38.66 -6.43
CA VAL A 144 -90.11 38.72 -7.48
C VAL A 144 -90.25 37.51 -8.45
N SER A 145 -90.00 37.71 -9.77
CA SER A 145 -90.04 36.63 -10.74
C SER A 145 -88.93 35.61 -10.66
N VAL A 146 -89.06 34.38 -11.15
CA VAL A 146 -88.05 33.36 -11.23
C VAL A 146 -86.82 33.86 -12.03
N SER A 147 -87.12 34.51 -13.17
CA SER A 147 -86.07 35.07 -14.06
C SER A 147 -85.20 36.10 -13.38
N ASP A 148 -85.72 36.88 -12.45
CA ASP A 148 -84.91 37.87 -11.69
C ASP A 148 -84.02 37.24 -10.65
N VAL A 149 -84.45 36.12 -10.03
CA VAL A 149 -83.64 35.34 -9.13
C VAL A 149 -82.49 34.63 -9.91
N ASP A 150 -82.83 34.05 -11.08
CA ASP A 150 -81.86 33.37 -11.94
C ASP A 150 -80.78 34.35 -12.46
N LYS A 151 -81.19 35.57 -12.86
CA LYS A 151 -80.22 36.63 -13.24
C LYS A 151 -79.32 37.03 -12.05
N ALA A 152 -79.85 37.22 -10.87
CA ALA A 152 -79.10 37.59 -9.71
C ALA A 152 -78.11 36.45 -9.31
N HIS A 153 -78.56 35.19 -9.43
CA HIS A 153 -77.69 34.03 -9.26
C HIS A 153 -76.53 33.98 -10.22
N ALA A 154 -76.85 34.21 -11.54
CA ALA A 154 -75.78 34.22 -12.58
C ALA A 154 -74.77 35.35 -12.33
N ASN A 155 -75.26 36.57 -11.98
CA ASN A 155 -74.34 37.69 -11.63
C ASN A 155 -73.49 37.43 -10.44
N TRP A 156 -74.05 36.81 -9.37
CA TRP A 156 -73.26 36.41 -8.24
C TRP A 156 -72.19 35.34 -8.59
N LYS A 157 -72.58 34.30 -9.35
CA LYS A 157 -71.65 33.29 -9.81
C LYS A 157 -70.51 33.84 -10.70
N GLU A 158 -70.81 34.82 -11.52
CA GLU A 158 -69.82 35.54 -12.33
C GLU A 158 -68.85 36.31 -11.40
N ALA A 159 -69.37 37.02 -10.38
CA ALA A 159 -68.52 37.74 -9.45
C ALA A 159 -67.65 36.77 -8.61
N GLU A 160 -68.23 35.63 -8.17
CA GLU A 160 -67.44 34.59 -7.46
C GLU A 160 -66.29 34.06 -8.34
N ALA A 161 -66.57 33.81 -9.64
CA ALA A 161 -65.54 33.36 -10.56
C ALA A 161 -64.42 34.43 -10.78
N ARG A 162 -64.81 35.72 -10.88
CA ARG A 162 -63.85 36.84 -10.96
C ARG A 162 -62.94 36.94 -9.76
N ILE A 163 -63.48 36.73 -8.54
CA ILE A 163 -62.67 36.69 -7.28
C ILE A 163 -61.68 35.55 -7.35
N LYS A 164 -62.12 34.33 -7.72
CA LYS A 164 -61.22 33.15 -7.82
C LYS A 164 -60.10 33.36 -8.87
N ILE A 165 -60.45 34.01 -9.99
CA ILE A 165 -59.41 34.37 -11.01
C ILE A 165 -58.41 35.33 -10.39
N ALA A 166 -58.86 36.41 -9.72
CA ALA A 166 -57.96 37.37 -9.10
C ALA A 166 -57.11 36.75 -7.99
N GLU A 167 -57.65 35.81 -7.19
CA GLU A 167 -56.88 35.04 -6.21
C GLU A 167 -55.83 34.14 -6.85
N ALA A 168 -56.19 33.47 -7.96
CA ALA A 168 -55.22 32.66 -8.73
C ALA A 168 -54.07 33.52 -9.34
N GLU A 169 -54.40 34.76 -9.78
CA GLU A 169 -53.41 35.71 -10.25
C GLU A 169 -52.44 36.15 -9.14
N VAL A 170 -52.90 36.28 -7.89
CA VAL A 170 -52.02 36.53 -6.74
C VAL A 170 -51.09 35.34 -6.51
N LEU A 171 -51.60 34.11 -6.56
CA LEU A 171 -50.77 32.92 -6.40
C LEU A 171 -49.72 32.84 -7.51
N HIS A 172 -50.08 33.15 -8.74
CA HIS A 172 -49.13 33.22 -9.87
C HIS A 172 -48.07 34.28 -9.65
N ALA A 173 -48.43 35.48 -9.21
CA ALA A 173 -47.48 36.55 -8.89
C ALA A 173 -46.56 36.19 -7.73
N LEU A 174 -47.04 35.46 -6.71
CA LEU A 174 -46.20 34.93 -5.62
C LEU A 174 -45.19 33.92 -6.13
N ALA A 175 -45.58 33.00 -7.01
CA ALA A 175 -44.68 32.05 -7.63
C ALA A 175 -43.58 32.76 -8.46
N GLN A 176 -43.90 33.87 -9.13
CA GLN A 176 -42.89 34.70 -9.79
C GLN A 176 -41.92 35.35 -8.82
N VAL A 177 -42.35 35.79 -7.64
CA VAL A 177 -41.46 36.29 -6.59
C VAL A 177 -40.49 35.23 -6.14
N GLU A 178 -40.95 33.98 -5.92
CA GLU A 178 -40.09 32.85 -5.57
C GLU A 178 -39.05 32.55 -6.66
N GLN A 179 -39.47 32.54 -7.90
CA GLN A 179 -38.59 32.37 -9.06
C GLN A 179 -37.48 33.45 -9.08
N LYS A 180 -37.86 34.72 -8.94
CA LYS A 180 -36.88 35.84 -8.94
C LYS A 180 -35.97 35.81 -7.71
N MET A 181 -36.49 35.37 -6.58
CA MET A 181 -35.69 35.17 -5.36
C MET A 181 -34.63 34.05 -5.55
N ALA A 182 -34.98 32.96 -6.22
CA ALA A 182 -34.04 31.92 -6.60
C ALA A 182 -32.94 32.43 -7.54
N THR A 183 -33.34 33.24 -8.56
CA THR A 183 -32.39 33.89 -9.46
C THR A 183 -31.43 34.82 -8.73
N LEU A 184 -31.91 35.63 -7.79
CA LEU A 184 -31.09 36.49 -6.95
C LEU A 184 -30.11 35.68 -6.09
N ASN A 185 -30.56 34.55 -5.51
CA ASN A 185 -29.68 33.69 -4.71
C ASN A 185 -28.53 33.12 -5.56
N ILE A 186 -28.80 32.69 -6.80
CA ILE A 186 -27.75 32.24 -7.74
C ILE A 186 -26.76 33.36 -8.01
N ALA A 187 -27.23 34.57 -8.29
CA ALA A 187 -26.34 35.74 -8.53
C ALA A 187 -25.48 36.03 -7.29
N LYS A 188 -26.04 35.97 -6.08
CA LYS A 188 -25.32 36.15 -4.79
C LYS A 188 -24.26 35.07 -4.55
N VAL A 189 -24.57 33.80 -4.87
CA VAL A 189 -23.59 32.71 -4.75
C VAL A 189 -22.43 32.95 -5.71
N ASN A 190 -22.71 33.27 -6.97
CA ASN A 190 -21.65 33.58 -7.95
C ASN A 190 -20.81 34.77 -7.51
N PHE A 191 -21.40 35.83 -6.97
CA PHE A 191 -20.66 36.97 -6.40
C PHE A 191 -19.82 36.54 -5.19
N LYS A 192 -20.34 35.69 -4.30
CA LYS A 192 -19.56 35.17 -3.18
C LYS A 192 -18.36 34.36 -3.65
N ASN A 193 -18.49 33.59 -4.74
CA ASN A 193 -17.43 32.76 -5.32
C ASN A 193 -16.34 33.59 -6.02
N THR A 194 -16.54 34.91 -6.21
CA THR A 194 -15.43 35.82 -6.62
C THR A 194 -14.33 35.94 -5.55
N TYR A 195 -14.64 35.68 -4.29
CA TYR A 195 -13.69 35.61 -3.18
C TYR A 195 -13.24 34.17 -2.97
N ILE A 196 -12.08 33.84 -3.52
CA ILE A 196 -11.47 32.52 -3.37
C ILE A 196 -10.92 32.39 -1.95
N ARG A 197 -11.31 31.31 -1.26
CA ARG A 197 -10.99 31.11 0.15
C ARG A 197 -10.27 29.78 0.37
N SER A 198 -9.37 29.77 1.37
CA SER A 198 -8.75 28.54 1.81
C SER A 198 -9.78 27.64 2.52
N PRO A 199 -9.93 26.36 2.12
CA PRO A 199 -10.81 25.42 2.80
C PRO A 199 -10.22 24.87 4.11
N VAL A 200 -8.89 25.01 4.31
CA VAL A 200 -8.15 24.41 5.44
C VAL A 200 -7.18 25.44 6.07
N ASN A 201 -6.78 25.16 7.31
CA ASN A 201 -5.63 25.85 7.89
C ASN A 201 -4.36 25.22 7.34
N GLY A 202 -3.36 26.00 6.95
CA GLY A 202 -2.13 25.44 6.39
C GLY A 202 -1.17 26.50 5.85
N VAL A 203 -0.26 26.04 5.02
CA VAL A 203 0.75 26.87 4.35
C VAL A 203 0.58 26.74 2.83
N VAL A 204 0.61 27.84 2.12
CA VAL A 204 0.59 27.88 0.65
C VAL A 204 1.92 27.34 0.14
N ILE A 205 1.92 26.18 -0.51
CA ILE A 205 3.11 25.55 -1.09
C ILE A 205 3.22 25.76 -2.61
N GLY A 206 2.10 26.08 -3.26
CA GLY A 206 2.06 26.37 -4.69
C GLY A 206 1.09 27.50 -4.99
N ARG A 207 1.46 28.38 -5.95
CA ARG A 207 0.65 29.44 -6.51
C ARG A 207 0.81 29.42 -8.03
N ASP A 208 -0.27 29.00 -8.70
CA ASP A 208 -0.29 28.78 -10.15
C ASP A 208 -1.08 29.87 -10.88
N VAL A 209 -1.20 31.06 -10.26
CA VAL A 209 -2.01 32.16 -10.78
C VAL A 209 -1.35 33.54 -10.45
N ASP A 210 -1.47 34.50 -11.38
CA ASP A 210 -0.98 35.86 -11.21
C ASP A 210 -2.11 36.92 -11.31
N VAL A 211 -1.86 38.12 -10.75
CA VAL A 211 -2.78 39.23 -10.88
C VAL A 211 -2.92 39.65 -12.36
N GLY A 212 -4.16 39.84 -12.79
CA GLY A 212 -4.45 40.14 -14.19
C GLY A 212 -4.66 38.91 -15.06
N GLN A 213 -4.36 37.70 -14.57
CA GLN A 213 -4.58 36.45 -15.31
C GLN A 213 -6.06 36.11 -15.37
N THR A 214 -6.52 35.69 -16.55
CA THR A 214 -7.87 35.21 -16.75
C THR A 214 -7.95 33.68 -16.47
N VAL A 215 -8.86 33.29 -15.60
CA VAL A 215 -9.14 31.88 -15.26
C VAL A 215 -10.45 31.48 -15.90
N ALA A 216 -10.50 30.29 -16.51
CA ALA A 216 -11.68 29.72 -17.16
C ALA A 216 -12.06 28.42 -16.46
N ALA A 217 -13.17 28.43 -15.74
CA ALA A 217 -13.68 27.27 -14.98
C ALA A 217 -14.64 26.38 -15.80
N SER A 218 -14.89 26.70 -17.09
CA SER A 218 -15.94 26.06 -17.88
C SER A 218 -15.63 24.65 -18.36
N LEU A 219 -14.34 24.27 -18.51
CA LEU A 219 -13.92 22.94 -19.00
C LEU A 219 -13.21 22.12 -17.92
N GLN A 220 -12.33 22.73 -17.16
CA GLN A 220 -11.65 22.14 -16.01
C GLN A 220 -11.44 23.24 -15.00
N ALA A 221 -11.69 22.96 -13.72
CA ALA A 221 -11.38 23.92 -12.67
C ALA A 221 -9.85 24.08 -12.58
N PRO A 222 -9.27 25.24 -12.93
CA PRO A 222 -7.84 25.45 -12.82
C PRO A 222 -7.43 25.45 -11.36
N VAL A 223 -6.32 24.77 -11.05
CA VAL A 223 -5.70 24.89 -9.73
C VAL A 223 -5.04 26.26 -9.64
N LEU A 224 -5.38 27.02 -8.60
CA LEU A 224 -4.84 28.36 -8.35
C LEU A 224 -3.82 28.34 -7.22
N PHE A 225 -4.12 27.57 -6.16
CA PHE A 225 -3.24 27.41 -5.00
C PHE A 225 -3.18 25.97 -4.57
N THR A 226 -2.01 25.57 -4.09
CA THR A 226 -1.81 24.29 -3.40
C THR A 226 -1.46 24.59 -1.95
N ILE A 227 -2.27 24.07 -1.01
CA ILE A 227 -2.14 24.34 0.43
C ILE A 227 -1.87 23.04 1.16
N ALA A 228 -0.74 22.99 1.89
CA ALA A 228 -0.42 21.89 2.79
C ALA A 228 -0.95 22.19 4.20
N GLN A 229 -1.74 21.26 4.76
CA GLN A 229 -2.38 21.50 6.06
C GLN A 229 -1.37 21.53 7.21
N ASN A 230 -0.41 20.62 7.24
CA ASN A 230 0.58 20.53 8.32
C ASN A 230 1.90 19.98 7.78
N LEU A 231 2.94 20.80 7.77
CA LEU A 231 4.28 20.41 7.35
C LEU A 231 5.10 19.71 8.44
N SER A 232 4.62 19.68 9.70
CA SER A 232 5.29 18.92 10.77
C SER A 232 5.01 17.41 10.69
N LYS A 233 3.97 17.02 9.96
CA LYS A 233 3.63 15.61 9.71
C LYS A 233 3.69 15.37 8.21
N MET A 234 4.66 14.58 7.82
CA MET A 234 4.90 14.25 6.42
C MET A 234 4.65 12.76 6.18
N GLN A 235 4.51 12.40 4.94
CA GLN A 235 4.47 11.00 4.51
C GLN A 235 5.39 10.81 3.31
N VAL A 236 6.08 9.68 3.29
CA VAL A 236 6.80 9.22 2.11
C VAL A 236 5.91 8.24 1.36
N GLU A 237 5.60 8.54 0.12
CA GLU A 237 4.91 7.63 -0.78
C GLU A 237 5.97 6.92 -1.63
N THR A 238 6.26 5.67 -1.30
CA THR A 238 7.29 4.88 -1.97
C THR A 238 6.67 3.77 -2.81
N ASN A 239 7.22 3.55 -4.01
CA ASN A 239 6.76 2.51 -4.93
C ASN A 239 7.64 1.27 -4.76
N ILE A 240 7.02 0.18 -4.31
CA ILE A 240 7.68 -1.11 -4.07
C ILE A 240 7.23 -2.12 -5.11
N ASP A 241 8.17 -2.85 -5.65
CA ASP A 241 7.94 -3.87 -6.68
C ASP A 241 7.05 -5.02 -6.18
N GLU A 242 6.25 -5.60 -7.07
CA GLU A 242 5.40 -6.75 -6.78
C GLU A 242 6.17 -7.93 -6.15
N ALA A 243 7.43 -8.11 -6.52
CA ALA A 243 8.27 -9.18 -5.99
C ALA A 243 8.54 -9.04 -4.47
N ASP A 244 8.58 -7.81 -3.95
CA ASP A 244 8.95 -7.51 -2.57
C ASP A 244 7.77 -7.11 -1.68
N ILE A 245 6.66 -6.63 -2.26
CA ILE A 245 5.47 -6.18 -1.50
C ILE A 245 4.92 -7.26 -0.57
N GLY A 246 5.06 -8.53 -0.94
CA GLY A 246 4.63 -9.68 -0.13
C GLY A 246 5.32 -9.77 1.24
N GLN A 247 6.45 -9.08 1.43
CA GLN A 247 7.22 -9.05 2.68
C GLN A 247 6.91 -7.83 3.56
N ILE A 248 6.27 -6.80 2.98
CA ILE A 248 5.92 -5.56 3.68
C ILE A 248 4.64 -5.75 4.50
N ARG A 249 4.60 -5.14 5.68
CA ARG A 249 3.45 -5.11 6.60
C ARG A 249 3.33 -3.74 7.22
N GLU A 250 2.12 -3.34 7.52
CA GLU A 250 1.84 -2.15 8.33
C GLU A 250 2.49 -2.27 9.71
N GLY A 251 3.00 -1.17 10.23
CA GLY A 251 3.72 -1.10 11.49
C GLY A 251 5.21 -1.43 11.41
N GLN A 252 5.75 -1.78 10.24
CA GLN A 252 7.20 -2.00 10.09
C GLN A 252 7.97 -0.69 10.20
N ALA A 253 9.10 -0.75 10.91
CA ALA A 253 10.03 0.36 11.01
C ALA A 253 10.75 0.59 9.67
N THR A 254 10.92 1.84 9.33
CA THR A 254 11.61 2.28 8.13
C THR A 254 12.69 3.29 8.47
N LYS A 255 13.74 3.31 7.67
CA LYS A 255 14.76 4.37 7.68
C LYS A 255 14.83 4.93 6.29
N PHE A 256 14.90 6.24 6.18
CA PHE A 256 15.06 6.88 4.89
C PHE A 256 16.02 8.04 4.95
N THR A 257 16.61 8.35 3.82
CA THR A 257 17.41 9.55 3.58
C THR A 257 16.76 10.32 2.45
N VAL A 258 16.90 11.63 2.45
CA VAL A 258 16.47 12.48 1.35
C VAL A 258 17.71 13.00 0.62
N ASP A 259 17.59 13.22 -0.69
CA ASP A 259 18.72 13.64 -1.50
C ASP A 259 19.29 15.00 -1.06
N ALA A 260 18.45 15.87 -0.50
CA ALA A 260 18.88 17.14 0.11
C ALA A 260 19.74 16.94 1.38
N TYR A 261 19.59 15.83 2.10
CA TYR A 261 20.33 15.53 3.35
C TYR A 261 20.83 14.09 3.34
N PRO A 262 21.85 13.71 2.53
CA PRO A 262 22.26 12.33 2.33
C PRO A 262 22.88 11.66 3.56
N VAL A 263 23.42 12.46 4.48
CA VAL A 263 24.05 11.95 5.74
C VAL A 263 23.00 11.77 6.85
N MET A 264 21.89 12.52 6.81
CA MET A 264 20.86 12.46 7.84
C MET A 264 19.92 11.28 7.59
N LYS A 265 19.71 10.48 8.63
CA LYS A 265 18.77 9.35 8.60
C LYS A 265 17.51 9.75 9.35
N PHE A 266 16.40 9.68 8.64
CA PHE A 266 15.08 9.88 9.21
C PHE A 266 14.44 8.52 9.51
N ASN A 267 13.63 8.49 10.55
CA ASN A 267 12.87 7.31 10.91
C ASN A 267 11.41 7.47 10.47
N GLY A 268 10.81 6.37 10.06
CA GLY A 268 9.41 6.34 9.70
C GLY A 268 8.78 4.98 10.03
N ILE A 269 7.48 4.91 9.89
CA ILE A 269 6.70 3.69 10.12
C ILE A 269 5.75 3.50 8.94
N VAL A 270 5.68 2.28 8.41
CA VAL A 270 4.69 1.93 7.39
C VAL A 270 3.29 2.04 7.98
N THR A 271 2.48 2.96 7.46
CA THR A 271 1.11 3.19 7.91
C THR A 271 0.09 2.50 7.02
N GLN A 272 0.34 2.43 5.72
CA GLN A 272 -0.62 1.89 4.77
C GLN A 272 0.08 1.28 3.54
N ILE A 273 -0.50 0.22 3.01
CA ILE A 273 -0.14 -0.34 1.71
C ILE A 273 -1.34 -0.15 0.78
N ARG A 274 -1.18 0.68 -0.26
CA ARG A 274 -2.25 0.92 -1.25
C ARG A 274 -2.43 -0.32 -2.12
N LYS A 275 -3.66 -0.81 -2.22
CA LYS A 275 -3.97 -2.06 -2.96
C LYS A 275 -4.11 -1.85 -4.46
N LYS A 276 -4.22 -0.61 -4.94
CA LYS A 276 -4.25 -0.28 -6.36
C LYS A 276 -2.82 -0.33 -6.88
N PRO A 277 -2.50 -1.19 -7.86
CA PRO A 277 -1.18 -1.23 -8.47
C PRO A 277 -0.97 0.00 -9.38
N LEU A 278 0.28 0.41 -9.50
CA LEU A 278 0.76 1.34 -10.51
C LEU A 278 1.63 0.54 -11.48
N THR A 279 1.41 0.74 -12.78
CA THR A 279 2.27 0.13 -13.81
C THR A 279 3.07 1.23 -14.46
N VAL A 280 4.38 1.21 -14.24
CA VAL A 280 5.32 2.16 -14.83
C VAL A 280 6.30 1.35 -15.68
N GLN A 281 6.39 1.65 -16.97
CA GLN A 281 7.28 0.96 -17.91
C GLN A 281 7.15 -0.58 -17.86
N ASN A 282 5.94 -1.10 -17.81
CA ASN A 282 5.61 -2.53 -17.68
C ASN A 282 6.05 -3.19 -16.34
N VAL A 283 6.49 -2.43 -15.34
CA VAL A 283 6.77 -2.92 -14.00
C VAL A 283 5.58 -2.61 -13.10
N VAL A 284 5.05 -3.64 -12.43
CA VAL A 284 3.96 -3.49 -11.48
C VAL A 284 4.53 -3.15 -10.12
N THR A 285 4.13 -2.01 -9.58
CA THR A 285 4.53 -1.53 -8.26
C THR A 285 3.31 -1.22 -7.40
N TYR A 286 3.50 -1.22 -6.09
CA TYR A 286 2.48 -0.84 -5.10
C TYR A 286 3.00 0.30 -4.26
N THR A 287 2.17 1.32 -4.08
CA THR A 287 2.52 2.47 -3.22
C THR A 287 2.39 2.08 -1.76
N VAL A 288 3.47 2.25 -1.02
CA VAL A 288 3.53 2.11 0.43
C VAL A 288 3.68 3.49 1.05
N VAL A 289 2.79 3.82 1.98
CA VAL A 289 2.79 5.09 2.69
C VAL A 289 3.50 4.92 4.02
N ILE A 290 4.47 5.78 4.27
CA ILE A 290 5.32 5.77 5.47
C ILE A 290 5.14 7.11 6.16
N ALA A 291 4.68 7.11 7.40
CA ALA A 291 4.63 8.32 8.21
C ALA A 291 6.03 8.74 8.63
N ALA A 292 6.31 10.01 8.49
CA ALA A 292 7.58 10.65 8.86
C ALA A 292 7.32 11.90 9.70
N ASP A 293 7.97 12.01 10.83
CA ASP A 293 7.91 13.20 11.67
C ASP A 293 8.90 14.26 11.16
N ASN A 294 8.41 15.49 10.97
CA ASN A 294 9.18 16.64 10.48
C ASN A 294 9.11 17.80 11.47
N THR A 295 9.40 17.53 12.73
CA THR A 295 9.34 18.55 13.81
C THR A 295 10.30 19.72 13.56
N GLU A 296 11.44 19.46 12.93
CA GLU A 296 12.44 20.47 12.58
C GLU A 296 12.17 21.18 11.25
N GLN A 297 11.08 20.83 10.56
CA GLN A 297 10.67 21.39 9.25
C GLN A 297 11.76 21.35 8.15
N LYS A 298 12.68 20.40 8.24
CA LYS A 298 13.74 20.21 7.23
C LYS A 298 13.24 19.46 5.99
N LEU A 299 12.20 18.67 6.14
CA LEU A 299 11.61 17.91 5.05
C LEU A 299 10.57 18.78 4.35
N LEU A 300 10.72 18.92 3.03
CA LEU A 300 9.80 19.67 2.20
C LEU A 300 9.04 18.74 1.25
N PRO A 301 7.78 19.07 0.92
CA PRO A 301 7.03 18.35 -0.11
C PRO A 301 7.76 18.34 -1.45
N GLY A 302 7.71 17.21 -2.18
CA GLY A 302 8.41 17.03 -3.45
C GLY A 302 9.85 16.52 -3.33
N MET A 303 10.41 16.39 -2.12
CA MET A 303 11.75 15.80 -1.96
C MET A 303 11.74 14.30 -2.27
N THR A 304 12.77 13.83 -2.99
CA THR A 304 13.00 12.41 -3.23
C THR A 304 13.59 11.77 -1.98
N ALA A 305 13.02 10.65 -1.57
CA ALA A 305 13.45 9.87 -0.42
C ALA A 305 13.90 8.47 -0.83
N ASN A 306 15.06 8.04 -0.32
CA ASN A 306 15.57 6.67 -0.46
C ASN A 306 15.22 5.90 0.81
N VAL A 307 14.25 4.99 0.71
CA VAL A 307 13.63 4.29 1.83
C VAL A 307 14.18 2.88 1.97
N GLN A 308 14.40 2.45 3.21
CA GLN A 308 14.74 1.09 3.60
C GLN A 308 13.72 0.59 4.63
N VAL A 309 12.82 -0.30 4.20
CA VAL A 309 11.82 -0.92 5.07
C VAL A 309 12.41 -2.16 5.72
N GLU A 310 12.45 -2.21 7.05
CA GLU A 310 12.94 -3.37 7.80
C GLU A 310 11.91 -4.51 7.80
N VAL A 311 12.08 -5.48 6.90
CA VAL A 311 11.15 -6.61 6.76
C VAL A 311 11.44 -7.76 7.73
N SER A 312 12.67 -7.88 8.20
CA SER A 312 13.05 -8.87 9.21
C SER A 312 14.26 -8.40 10.02
N ASN A 313 14.14 -8.47 11.33
CA ASN A 313 15.22 -8.15 12.26
C ASN A 313 15.48 -9.38 13.15
N ARG A 314 16.64 -10.00 12.98
CA ARG A 314 17.12 -11.15 13.79
C ARG A 314 18.27 -10.70 14.66
N ARG A 315 18.07 -10.77 15.97
CA ARG A 315 19.07 -10.35 16.93
C ARG A 315 19.82 -11.56 17.48
N ASN A 316 21.13 -11.39 17.68
CA ASN A 316 22.02 -12.37 18.33
C ASN A 316 21.98 -13.77 17.67
N VAL A 317 21.97 -13.83 16.33
CA VAL A 317 21.99 -15.08 15.57
C VAL A 317 23.39 -15.38 15.03
N ILE A 318 23.68 -16.66 14.79
CA ILE A 318 24.94 -17.05 14.15
C ILE A 318 24.86 -16.66 12.67
N ARG A 319 25.87 -15.92 12.19
CA ARG A 319 25.96 -15.38 10.83
C ARG A 319 27.01 -16.12 10.03
N LEU A 320 26.68 -16.47 8.81
CA LEU A 320 27.57 -17.02 7.81
C LEU A 320 27.79 -16.01 6.68
N PRO A 321 29.02 -15.71 6.28
CA PRO A 321 29.27 -14.89 5.11
C PRO A 321 28.69 -15.55 3.87
N ASN A 322 27.97 -14.79 3.02
CA ASN A 322 27.36 -15.32 1.80
C ASN A 322 28.38 -15.87 0.81
N LYS A 323 29.64 -15.37 0.85
CA LYS A 323 30.76 -15.91 0.09
C LYS A 323 31.03 -17.37 0.44
N ALA A 324 30.86 -17.79 1.71
CA ALA A 324 31.06 -19.18 2.15
C ALA A 324 29.96 -20.13 1.63
N LEU A 325 28.74 -19.63 1.44
CA LEU A 325 27.61 -20.39 0.91
C LEU A 325 27.72 -20.63 -0.62
N ARG A 326 28.43 -19.74 -1.30
CA ARG A 326 28.63 -19.80 -2.76
C ARG A 326 29.94 -20.50 -3.16
N PHE A 327 30.88 -20.61 -2.24
CA PHE A 327 32.19 -21.19 -2.52
C PHE A 327 32.11 -22.72 -2.60
N VAL A 328 32.72 -23.27 -3.67
CA VAL A 328 32.92 -24.71 -3.87
C VAL A 328 34.39 -24.92 -4.17
N PRO A 329 35.12 -25.78 -3.41
CA PRO A 329 36.54 -26.07 -3.69
C PRO A 329 36.71 -26.72 -5.07
N PRO A 330 37.82 -26.42 -5.78
CA PRO A 330 38.13 -27.06 -7.05
C PRO A 330 38.22 -28.58 -6.92
N GLY A 331 37.76 -29.30 -7.93
CA GLY A 331 37.75 -30.76 -7.95
C GLY A 331 36.63 -31.43 -7.17
N MET A 332 35.75 -30.67 -6.47
CA MET A 332 34.59 -31.21 -5.78
C MET A 332 33.30 -30.81 -6.49
N ASN A 333 32.51 -31.82 -6.90
CA ASN A 333 31.27 -31.61 -7.65
C ASN A 333 30.25 -30.79 -6.84
N SER A 334 29.80 -29.71 -7.43
CA SER A 334 28.72 -28.83 -6.92
C SER A 334 27.32 -29.44 -7.04
N GLN A 335 27.20 -30.75 -7.24
CA GLN A 335 25.88 -31.39 -7.38
C GLN A 335 25.17 -31.48 -6.05
N VAL A 336 24.51 -30.44 -5.64
CA VAL A 336 23.25 -30.35 -4.87
C VAL A 336 22.98 -28.88 -4.43
N VAL A 337 22.80 -27.93 -5.28
CA VAL A 337 21.98 -26.74 -4.97
C VAL A 337 21.63 -26.00 -6.26
N SER A 338 20.70 -26.49 -7.02
CA SER A 338 19.84 -25.65 -7.86
C SER A 338 18.62 -26.46 -8.32
N LYS A 339 17.63 -26.54 -7.48
CA LYS A 339 16.23 -26.77 -7.88
C LYS A 339 15.30 -25.92 -7.04
N GLY A 340 15.34 -24.64 -7.36
CA GLY A 340 14.32 -23.68 -7.04
C GLY A 340 14.28 -22.67 -8.17
N VAL A 341 13.18 -22.69 -8.96
CA VAL A 341 12.79 -21.75 -10.01
C VAL A 341 13.48 -21.91 -11.37
N GLY A 342 12.75 -22.46 -12.34
CA GLY A 342 12.96 -22.25 -13.77
C GLY A 342 13.11 -23.51 -14.60
N SER A 343 12.03 -23.90 -15.27
CA SER A 343 11.90 -24.56 -16.58
C SER A 343 12.82 -25.73 -16.96
N GLY A 344 12.18 -26.82 -17.43
CA GLY A 344 12.75 -27.70 -18.41
C GLY A 344 12.61 -29.18 -18.09
N MET A 345 11.73 -29.84 -18.82
CA MET A 345 11.56 -31.29 -18.96
C MET A 345 12.90 -32.01 -19.21
N GLY A 346 13.08 -33.13 -18.53
CA GLY A 346 14.05 -34.18 -18.94
C GLY A 346 15.09 -34.50 -17.87
N GLY A 347 14.92 -35.64 -17.15
CA GLY A 347 16.01 -36.18 -16.33
C GLY A 347 15.62 -36.59 -14.89
N ALA A 348 14.50 -37.24 -14.70
CA ALA A 348 14.12 -37.83 -13.42
C ALA A 348 14.66 -39.25 -13.30
N GLN A 349 15.97 -39.42 -13.00
CA GLN A 349 16.46 -40.64 -12.41
C GLN A 349 17.82 -40.41 -11.74
N ARG A 350 17.85 -40.62 -10.40
CA ARG A 350 18.95 -40.52 -9.44
C ARG A 350 19.12 -39.24 -8.65
N ALA A 351 18.03 -38.75 -8.04
CA ALA A 351 18.17 -37.92 -6.83
C ALA A 351 18.38 -38.87 -5.64
N GLY A 352 19.57 -38.84 -5.06
CA GLY A 352 20.07 -39.71 -4.05
C GLY A 352 19.08 -40.00 -2.90
N ARG A 353 19.00 -41.24 -2.52
CA ARG A 353 18.48 -41.75 -1.26
C ARG A 353 19.14 -40.96 -0.12
N LEU A 354 18.52 -39.87 0.32
CA LEU A 354 18.76 -39.39 1.69
C LEU A 354 18.36 -40.52 2.59
N ASP A 355 19.34 -41.06 3.26
CA ASP A 355 19.27 -42.23 4.10
C ASP A 355 18.01 -42.19 4.99
N ARG A 356 17.23 -43.28 5.03
CA ARG A 356 16.05 -43.44 5.90
C ARG A 356 16.39 -43.10 7.36
N ALA A 357 17.64 -43.33 7.76
CA ALA A 357 18.16 -43.03 9.09
C ALA A 357 18.17 -41.51 9.38
N SER A 358 18.64 -40.68 8.44
CA SER A 358 18.69 -39.22 8.63
C SER A 358 17.29 -38.58 8.71
N ARG A 359 16.33 -39.07 7.96
CA ARG A 359 14.91 -38.63 8.04
C ARG A 359 14.26 -39.01 9.36
N ARG A 360 14.58 -40.21 9.90
CA ARG A 360 14.09 -40.66 11.20
C ARG A 360 14.72 -39.83 12.33
N ALA A 361 16.01 -39.57 12.28
CA ALA A 361 16.72 -38.69 13.24
C ALA A 361 16.17 -37.26 13.27
N GLN A 362 15.91 -36.65 12.10
CA GLN A 362 15.28 -35.33 12.02
C GLN A 362 13.86 -35.29 12.59
N ALA A 363 13.07 -36.34 12.33
CA ALA A 363 11.71 -36.42 12.86
C ALA A 363 11.71 -36.58 14.39
N GLN A 364 12.65 -37.38 14.95
CA GLN A 364 12.84 -37.51 16.40
C GLN A 364 13.34 -36.22 17.05
N ALA A 365 14.27 -35.52 16.42
CA ALA A 365 14.77 -34.22 16.91
C ALA A 365 13.64 -33.17 16.95
N ARG A 366 12.78 -33.13 15.94
CA ARG A 366 11.60 -32.26 15.92
C ARG A 366 10.62 -32.56 17.05
N MET A 367 10.38 -33.83 17.30
CA MET A 367 9.49 -34.26 18.38
C MET A 367 10.08 -33.88 19.74
N LYS A 368 11.37 -34.14 19.99
CA LYS A 368 12.08 -33.74 21.22
C LYS A 368 12.01 -32.24 21.45
N TYR A 369 12.22 -31.43 20.41
CA TYR A 369 12.14 -29.98 20.49
C TYR A 369 10.71 -29.51 20.87
N MET A 370 9.68 -30.09 20.23
CA MET A 370 8.30 -29.74 20.51
C MET A 370 7.89 -30.13 21.94
N ILE A 371 8.29 -31.31 22.42
CA ILE A 371 8.07 -31.77 23.79
C ILE A 371 8.69 -30.82 24.79
N LYS A 372 9.95 -30.41 24.56
CA LYS A 372 10.68 -29.49 25.46
C LYS A 372 10.09 -28.08 25.47
N THR A 373 9.76 -27.54 24.30
CA THR A 373 9.29 -26.14 24.17
C THR A 373 7.88 -25.94 24.67
N LEU A 374 7.00 -26.96 24.49
CA LEU A 374 5.61 -26.91 24.92
C LEU A 374 5.39 -27.54 26.30
N SER A 375 6.42 -28.13 26.92
CA SER A 375 6.32 -28.85 28.20
C SER A 375 5.14 -29.83 28.20
N LEU A 376 5.07 -30.72 27.16
CA LEU A 376 3.95 -31.65 26.98
C LEU A 376 3.91 -32.73 28.07
N THR A 377 2.72 -33.00 28.61
CA THR A 377 2.50 -34.11 29.52
C THR A 377 2.70 -35.48 28.83
N PRO A 378 2.97 -36.57 29.55
CA PRO A 378 3.13 -37.91 28.95
C PRO A 378 1.98 -38.32 28.03
N ASP A 379 0.72 -38.03 28.42
CA ASP A 379 -0.48 -38.35 27.63
C ASP A 379 -0.53 -37.46 26.35
N GLN A 380 -0.22 -36.19 26.45
CA GLN A 380 -0.13 -35.33 25.27
C GLN A 380 0.97 -35.77 24.32
N GLN A 381 2.10 -36.23 24.83
CA GLN A 381 3.20 -36.79 24.01
C GLN A 381 2.77 -38.04 23.25
N ALA A 382 2.01 -38.96 23.91
CA ALA A 382 1.49 -40.19 23.27
C ALA A 382 0.55 -39.80 22.10
N ARG A 383 -0.43 -38.94 22.34
CA ARG A 383 -1.38 -38.47 21.31
C ARG A 383 -0.71 -37.74 20.14
N VAL A 384 0.27 -36.89 20.41
CA VAL A 384 1.05 -36.20 19.35
C VAL A 384 1.87 -37.19 18.52
N ARG A 385 2.40 -38.25 19.13
CA ARG A 385 3.10 -39.33 18.40
C ARG A 385 2.13 -40.09 17.50
N GLU A 386 0.97 -40.44 18.00
CA GLU A 386 -0.10 -41.13 17.26
C GLU A 386 -0.55 -40.30 16.04
N PHE A 387 -0.90 -39.02 16.23
CA PHE A 387 -1.31 -38.14 15.15
C PHE A 387 -0.22 -37.99 14.09
N SER A 388 1.05 -37.88 14.51
CA SER A 388 2.19 -37.81 13.60
C SER A 388 2.43 -39.10 12.82
N GLN A 389 2.16 -40.28 13.41
CA GLN A 389 2.25 -41.58 12.75
C GLN A 389 1.13 -41.73 11.72
N HIS A 390 -0.11 -41.43 12.10
CA HIS A 390 -1.28 -41.51 11.22
C HIS A 390 -1.11 -40.57 10.00
N MET A 391 -0.64 -39.31 10.21
CA MET A 391 -0.35 -38.41 9.13
C MET A 391 0.72 -38.94 8.16
N ARG A 392 1.77 -39.61 8.69
CA ARG A 392 2.82 -40.23 7.84
C ARG A 392 2.28 -41.37 7.01
N GLN A 393 1.38 -42.18 7.55
CA GLN A 393 0.72 -43.26 6.81
C GLN A 393 -0.11 -42.71 5.67
N ARG A 394 -0.96 -41.71 5.92
CA ARG A 394 -1.77 -41.03 4.88
C ARG A 394 -0.93 -40.40 3.80
N ILE A 395 0.19 -39.71 4.14
CA ILE A 395 1.13 -39.18 3.16
C ILE A 395 1.76 -40.29 2.33
N ARG A 396 2.06 -41.45 2.92
CA ARG A 396 2.63 -42.63 2.22
C ARG A 396 1.65 -43.21 1.22
N THR A 397 0.39 -43.33 1.59
CA THR A 397 -0.69 -43.81 0.71
C THR A 397 -0.90 -42.86 -0.46
N LEU A 398 -0.96 -41.55 -0.20
CA LEU A 398 -1.06 -40.53 -1.25
C LEU A 398 0.15 -40.56 -2.20
N ALA A 399 1.36 -40.83 -1.69
CA ALA A 399 2.57 -40.89 -2.50
C ALA A 399 2.63 -42.17 -3.39
N GLN A 400 1.89 -43.22 -3.06
CA GLN A 400 1.74 -44.45 -3.86
C GLN A 400 0.82 -44.27 -5.06
N GLY A 401 -0.19 -43.35 -4.94
CA GLY A 401 -1.13 -43.02 -6.03
C GLY A 401 -0.55 -42.04 -7.08
N GLY A 402 0.73 -41.69 -7.01
CA GLY A 402 1.38 -40.76 -7.96
C GLY A 402 1.48 -39.32 -7.43
N ARG A 403 2.50 -38.59 -7.94
CA ARG A 403 2.74 -37.17 -7.58
C ARG A 403 2.15 -36.22 -8.62
N GLY A 404 0.85 -36.34 -8.90
CA GLY A 404 0.10 -35.51 -9.83
C GLY A 404 -0.12 -34.06 -9.35
N PRO A 405 -0.80 -33.24 -10.20
CA PRO A 405 -1.18 -31.87 -9.91
C PRO A 405 -1.97 -31.79 -8.65
N GLY A 406 -2.09 -31.55 -7.66
CA GLY A 406 -2.91 -31.63 -6.43
C GLY A 406 -2.24 -32.36 -5.26
N PHE A 407 -1.15 -33.10 -5.49
CA PHE A 407 -0.43 -33.79 -4.43
C PHE A 407 0.11 -32.83 -3.35
N ARG A 408 0.55 -31.64 -3.75
CA ARG A 408 1.02 -30.59 -2.82
C ARG A 408 -0.11 -30.05 -1.94
N ASP A 409 -1.28 -29.85 -2.53
CA ASP A 409 -2.44 -29.30 -1.82
C ASP A 409 -3.03 -30.33 -0.86
N ALA A 410 -3.07 -31.61 -1.26
CA ALA A 410 -3.46 -32.71 -0.36
C ALA A 410 -2.52 -32.82 0.85
N ILE A 411 -1.21 -32.69 0.65
CA ILE A 411 -0.25 -32.67 1.78
C ILE A 411 -0.45 -31.42 2.66
N LYS A 412 -0.73 -30.25 2.08
CA LYS A 412 -1.00 -29.01 2.81
C LYS A 412 -2.25 -29.17 3.70
N LYS A 413 -3.32 -29.75 3.13
CA LYS A 413 -4.57 -30.05 3.85
C LYS A 413 -4.33 -31.02 5.02
N LEU A 414 -3.60 -32.12 4.80
CA LEU A 414 -3.26 -33.09 5.85
C LEU A 414 -2.40 -32.47 6.97
N ARG A 415 -1.49 -31.55 6.63
CA ARG A 415 -0.69 -30.84 7.63
C ARG A 415 -1.55 -29.91 8.49
N ASN A 416 -2.49 -29.21 7.87
CA ASN A 416 -3.42 -28.33 8.59
C ASN A 416 -4.34 -29.14 9.51
N GLU A 417 -4.92 -30.25 9.02
CA GLU A 417 -5.74 -31.16 9.83
C GLU A 417 -4.96 -31.69 11.04
N ASN A 418 -3.72 -32.11 10.82
CA ASN A 418 -2.87 -32.62 11.92
C ASN A 418 -2.50 -31.49 12.92
N SER A 419 -2.28 -30.27 12.43
CA SER A 419 -2.02 -29.12 13.28
C SER A 419 -3.21 -28.79 14.17
N ASN A 420 -4.42 -28.82 13.60
CA ASN A 420 -5.67 -28.61 14.35
C ASN A 420 -5.90 -29.70 15.41
N LYS A 421 -5.66 -30.97 15.09
CA LYS A 421 -5.73 -32.09 16.06
C LYS A 421 -4.75 -31.87 17.23
N ILE A 422 -3.52 -31.40 16.93
CA ILE A 422 -2.54 -31.11 17.98
C ILE A 422 -3.02 -29.91 18.81
N MET A 423 -3.54 -28.85 18.20
CA MET A 423 -4.04 -27.67 18.93
C MET A 423 -5.19 -28.03 19.90
N ASN A 424 -6.04 -29.01 19.54
CA ASN A 424 -7.18 -29.39 20.38
C ASN A 424 -6.80 -30.09 21.70
N ILE A 425 -5.61 -30.69 21.78
CA ILE A 425 -5.11 -31.37 23.00
C ILE A 425 -4.20 -30.44 23.86
N LEU A 426 -3.89 -29.24 23.39
CA LEU A 426 -3.01 -28.29 24.07
C LEU A 426 -3.79 -27.34 24.99
N THR A 427 -3.21 -26.97 26.12
CA THR A 427 -3.72 -25.92 27.01
C THR A 427 -3.63 -24.54 26.34
N PRO A 428 -4.38 -23.52 26.78
CA PRO A 428 -4.34 -22.16 26.19
C PRO A 428 -2.91 -21.60 26.06
N THR A 429 -2.10 -21.73 27.08
CA THR A 429 -0.71 -21.28 27.09
C THR A 429 0.20 -22.06 26.12
N GLN A 430 -0.05 -23.37 25.98
CA GLN A 430 0.65 -24.21 25.02
C GLN A 430 0.20 -23.91 23.57
N LYS A 431 -1.08 -23.56 23.35
CA LYS A 431 -1.61 -23.15 22.04
C LYS A 431 -0.89 -21.92 21.52
N THR A 432 -0.72 -20.88 22.33
CA THR A 432 0.01 -19.66 21.95
C THR A 432 1.45 -19.98 21.54
N LYS A 433 2.15 -20.79 22.33
CA LYS A 433 3.53 -21.22 21.99
C LYS A 433 3.57 -22.08 20.73
N TYR A 434 2.59 -22.95 20.51
CA TYR A 434 2.51 -23.78 19.32
C TYR A 434 2.22 -22.95 18.06
N GLN A 435 1.31 -21.98 18.14
CA GLN A 435 1.04 -21.03 17.07
C GLN A 435 2.28 -20.21 16.71
N ALA A 436 3.04 -19.75 17.71
CA ALA A 436 4.32 -19.08 17.47
C ALA A 436 5.33 -19.99 16.73
N ILE A 437 5.39 -21.30 17.07
CA ILE A 437 6.22 -22.29 16.36
C ILE A 437 5.76 -22.47 14.90
N ILE A 438 4.45 -22.49 14.65
CA ILE A 438 3.91 -22.58 13.27
C ILE A 438 4.18 -21.31 12.49
N ALA A 439 3.90 -20.15 13.08
CA ALA A 439 4.14 -18.85 12.45
C ALA A 439 5.63 -18.65 12.09
N SER A 440 6.55 -19.04 12.99
CA SER A 440 7.99 -18.99 12.70
C SER A 440 8.43 -19.91 11.56
N ARG A 441 7.68 -20.99 11.28
CA ARG A 441 7.94 -21.89 10.13
C ARG A 441 7.40 -21.35 8.81
N LEU A 442 6.34 -20.57 8.85
CA LEU A 442 5.71 -19.96 7.66
C LEU A 442 6.45 -18.68 7.23
N SER A 443 6.96 -17.94 8.22
CA SER A 443 7.68 -16.68 7.98
C SER A 443 9.16 -16.85 7.59
N ASN A 444 9.73 -18.06 7.69
CA ASN A 444 11.13 -18.33 7.36
C ASN A 444 11.24 -19.63 6.54
N PRO A 445 11.34 -19.55 5.21
CA PRO A 445 11.71 -20.70 4.40
C PRO A 445 13.18 -21.04 4.71
N ALA A 446 13.38 -21.98 5.63
CA ALA A 446 14.70 -22.52 5.92
C ALA A 446 15.20 -23.29 4.69
N VAL A 447 16.25 -22.81 4.04
CA VAL A 447 16.82 -23.36 2.82
C VAL A 447 18.01 -24.25 3.19
N PRO A 448 18.14 -25.49 2.66
CA PRO A 448 19.34 -26.27 2.84
C PRO A 448 20.50 -25.65 2.07
N GLY A 449 21.63 -25.45 2.74
CA GLY A 449 22.88 -24.97 2.20
C GLY A 449 24.03 -25.91 2.53
N LYS A 450 25.18 -25.69 1.91
CA LYS A 450 26.44 -26.40 2.19
C LYS A 450 27.54 -25.35 2.38
N VAL A 451 28.35 -25.54 3.41
CA VAL A 451 29.50 -24.69 3.71
C VAL A 451 30.72 -25.61 3.85
N TRP A 452 31.87 -25.10 3.50
CA TRP A 452 33.10 -25.86 3.56
C TRP A 452 33.97 -25.34 4.71
N ILE A 453 34.50 -26.27 5.49
CA ILE A 453 35.48 -25.99 6.57
C ILE A 453 36.80 -26.69 6.24
N LEU A 454 37.89 -26.23 6.84
CA LEU A 454 39.15 -26.95 6.75
C LEU A 454 39.20 -27.95 7.90
N LYS A 455 39.40 -29.23 7.55
CA LYS A 455 39.69 -30.30 8.54
C LYS A 455 40.93 -31.04 8.06
N ASP A 456 41.96 -31.09 8.89
CA ASP A 456 43.23 -31.71 8.58
C ASP A 456 43.85 -31.21 7.23
N GLY A 457 43.77 -29.89 6.98
CA GLY A 457 44.25 -29.27 5.75
C GLY A 457 43.39 -29.53 4.49
N LYS A 458 42.31 -30.30 4.57
CA LYS A 458 41.42 -30.64 3.45
C LYS A 458 40.02 -30.02 3.60
N PRO A 459 39.40 -29.58 2.50
CA PRO A 459 38.04 -29.06 2.53
C PRO A 459 37.02 -30.15 2.91
N PHE A 460 36.28 -29.92 3.98
CA PHE A 460 35.23 -30.82 4.46
C PHE A 460 33.84 -30.17 4.35
N PRO A 461 32.83 -30.80 3.71
CA PRO A 461 31.52 -30.21 3.54
C PRO A 461 30.67 -30.34 4.83
N VAL A 462 30.08 -29.26 5.27
CA VAL A 462 29.10 -29.21 6.37
C VAL A 462 27.75 -28.81 5.80
N ASN A 463 26.76 -29.65 5.98
CA ASN A 463 25.38 -29.34 5.60
C ASN A 463 24.78 -28.43 6.67
N VAL A 464 24.24 -27.31 6.21
CA VAL A 464 23.61 -26.27 7.04
C VAL A 464 22.19 -25.99 6.58
N ILE A 465 21.38 -25.44 7.48
CA ILE A 465 20.08 -24.86 7.15
C ILE A 465 20.19 -23.38 7.41
N ILE A 466 20.01 -22.61 6.36
CA ILE A 466 20.14 -21.15 6.38
C ILE A 466 18.76 -20.48 6.43
N GLY A 467 18.69 -19.34 7.07
CA GLY A 467 17.49 -18.52 7.24
C GLY A 467 17.54 -17.23 6.45
N VAL A 468 17.26 -16.12 7.13
CA VAL A 468 17.25 -14.77 6.54
C VAL A 468 18.68 -14.30 6.28
N GLY A 469 18.89 -13.61 5.15
CA GLY A 469 20.13 -12.92 4.82
C GLY A 469 19.88 -11.46 4.48
N ASP A 470 20.92 -10.63 4.66
CA ASP A 470 20.94 -9.19 4.35
C ASP A 470 21.71 -8.85 3.06
N GLY A 471 22.11 -9.85 2.28
CA GLY A 471 22.97 -9.69 1.10
C GLY A 471 24.45 -10.00 1.37
N ASN A 472 24.98 -9.72 2.56
CA ASN A 472 26.37 -9.96 2.94
C ASN A 472 26.54 -11.21 3.81
N VAL A 473 25.64 -11.39 4.77
CA VAL A 473 25.62 -12.53 5.70
C VAL A 473 24.24 -13.18 5.72
N THR A 474 24.19 -14.44 6.09
CA THR A 474 22.95 -15.23 6.19
C THR A 474 22.91 -15.95 7.54
N GLU A 475 21.72 -16.01 8.14
CA GLU A 475 21.44 -16.69 9.39
C GLU A 475 21.70 -18.19 9.27
N LEU A 476 22.44 -18.74 10.20
CA LEU A 476 22.56 -20.19 10.41
C LEU A 476 21.44 -20.65 11.36
N VAL A 477 20.41 -21.26 10.81
CA VAL A 477 19.29 -21.80 11.61
C VAL A 477 19.65 -23.16 12.24
N ARG A 478 20.37 -23.99 11.48
CA ARG A 478 20.86 -25.32 11.93
C ARG A 478 22.11 -25.69 11.17
N GLY A 479 23.04 -26.31 11.87
CA GLY A 479 24.30 -26.83 11.33
C GLY A 479 25.25 -27.18 12.45
N ASN A 480 26.23 -28.03 12.17
CA ASN A 480 27.25 -28.37 13.15
C ASN A 480 28.43 -27.40 13.02
N LEU A 481 28.14 -26.08 13.13
CA LEU A 481 29.13 -25.00 13.11
C LEU A 481 29.03 -24.25 14.43
N LYS A 482 30.19 -23.97 15.04
CA LYS A 482 30.29 -23.19 16.26
C LYS A 482 30.73 -21.76 15.94
N GLU A 483 30.44 -20.85 16.84
CA GLU A 483 30.93 -19.47 16.79
C GLU A 483 32.48 -19.49 16.83
N GLY A 484 33.12 -18.65 16.05
CA GLY A 484 34.59 -18.61 15.90
C GLY A 484 35.15 -19.62 14.90
N GLN A 485 34.34 -20.59 14.39
CA GLN A 485 34.82 -21.58 13.46
C GLN A 485 35.10 -20.96 12.08
N LEU A 486 36.18 -21.37 11.43
CA LEU A 486 36.59 -20.88 10.13
C LEU A 486 35.86 -21.62 9.02
N VAL A 487 35.22 -20.86 8.12
CA VAL A 487 34.56 -21.35 6.90
C VAL A 487 35.29 -20.86 5.66
N LEU A 488 35.35 -21.68 4.62
CA LEU A 488 36.02 -21.33 3.37
C LEU A 488 35.20 -20.35 2.54
N THR A 489 35.83 -19.27 2.07
CA THR A 489 35.17 -18.21 1.31
C THR A 489 35.77 -18.00 -0.09
N GLY A 490 36.93 -18.59 -0.36
CA GLY A 490 37.64 -18.43 -1.61
C GLY A 490 39.00 -19.13 -1.62
N ILE A 491 39.75 -18.92 -2.71
CA ILE A 491 41.12 -19.38 -2.88
C ILE A 491 42.03 -18.15 -2.91
N LYS A 492 43.16 -18.20 -2.22
CA LYS A 492 44.21 -17.20 -2.35
C LYS A 492 45.03 -17.60 -3.59
N ARG A 493 44.93 -16.86 -4.68
CA ARG A 493 45.86 -17.00 -5.82
C ARG A 493 47.21 -16.45 -5.39
N GLY A 494 48.28 -17.17 -5.69
CA GLY A 494 49.61 -16.85 -5.24
C GLY A 494 50.27 -15.58 -5.83
N ASN A 495 49.51 -14.58 -6.22
CA ASN A 495 49.98 -13.33 -6.83
C ASN A 495 49.34 -12.05 -6.26
N ASP A 496 48.85 -12.08 -5.02
CA ASP A 496 48.45 -10.86 -4.31
C ASP A 496 49.47 -10.61 -3.18
N GLY A 497 50.67 -10.12 -3.56
CA GLY A 497 51.65 -9.51 -2.71
C GLY A 497 51.62 -8.00 -2.83
#